data_fc7adbb13fef66043c5c5ba00f976989
#
_entry.id   fc7adbb13fef66043c5c5ba00f976989
#
_cell.length_a   1.000
_cell.length_b   1.000
_cell.length_c   1.000
_cell.angle_alpha   90.00
_cell.angle_beta   90.00
_cell.angle_gamma   90.00
#
_symmetry.space_group_name_H-M   'P 1'
#
loop_
_entity.id
_entity.type
_entity.pdbx_description
1 polymer ?
#
loop_
_entity_poly.entity_id
_entity_poly.type
_entity_poly.pdbx_seq_one_letter_code
_entity_poly.pdbx_strand_id
1 'polypeptide(L)'
;MFAGQMACELLNFGLKRWIKEERPQQMHGKGYGMPSSHSQFVSFFSISLALFLLVRHRPSDGHQSSNSVPGAAIYPTYKQSSLLERLLLSLLAIAGAASVCVSRIYLSYHTPKQVMVGVAAGAIFSLLWFVSTTILRRSGWVEWSLETQLARLVRMRDLIVTEDLQDAGWARWDERRKLMKHKKKT
;
A
#
# COMPACT_ATOMS: atom_id res chain seq x y z
N MET A 1 1.51 4.41 0.10
CA MET A 1 1.52 3.58 1.34
C MET A 1 2.75 3.86 2.21
N PHE A 2 3.98 3.85 1.71
CA PHE A 2 5.19 4.05 2.50
C PHE A 2 5.18 5.34 3.36
N ALA A 3 4.88 6.50 2.79
CA ALA A 3 4.80 7.76 3.53
C ALA A 3 3.74 7.72 4.65
N GLY A 4 2.59 7.08 4.40
CA GLY A 4 1.56 6.88 5.43
C GLY A 4 2.02 5.98 6.56
N GLN A 5 2.82 4.95 6.25
CA GLN A 5 3.40 4.06 7.25
C GLN A 5 4.39 4.81 8.15
N MET A 6 5.26 5.63 7.56
CA MET A 6 6.19 6.47 8.34
C MET A 6 5.46 7.48 9.23
N ALA A 7 4.40 8.11 8.71
CA ALA A 7 3.56 9.02 9.50
C ALA A 7 2.83 8.29 10.64
N CYS A 8 2.38 7.05 10.41
CA CYS A 8 1.76 6.20 11.43
C CYS A 8 2.74 5.84 12.56
N GLU A 9 4.02 5.59 12.23
CA GLU A 9 5.07 5.34 13.24
C GLU A 9 5.38 6.59 14.05
N LEU A 10 5.43 7.76 13.43
CA LEU A 10 5.58 9.03 14.14
C LEU A 10 4.43 9.27 15.11
N LEU A 11 3.19 8.99 14.67
CA LEU A 11 2.02 9.05 15.55
C LEU A 11 2.16 8.09 16.74
N ASN A 12 2.59 6.84 16.51
CA ASN A 12 2.83 5.87 17.57
C ASN A 12 3.83 6.37 18.61
N PHE A 13 4.93 6.94 18.12
CA PHE A 13 5.96 7.51 18.97
C PHE A 13 5.42 8.68 19.83
N GLY A 14 4.61 9.57 19.25
CA GLY A 14 3.94 10.64 19.97
C GLY A 14 2.97 10.13 21.03
N LEU A 15 2.11 9.18 20.66
CA LEU A 15 1.14 8.56 21.58
C LEU A 15 1.81 7.86 22.75
N LYS A 16 2.90 7.13 22.53
CA LYS A 16 3.67 6.48 23.60
C LYS A 16 4.20 7.48 24.62
N ARG A 17 4.70 8.62 24.16
CA ARG A 17 5.20 9.66 25.05
C ARG A 17 4.12 10.42 25.79
N TRP A 18 2.92 10.45 25.22
CA TRP A 18 1.78 11.10 25.84
C TRP A 18 1.10 10.20 26.86
N ILE A 19 0.85 8.91 26.53
CA ILE A 19 0.11 7.97 27.38
C ILE A 19 0.99 7.41 28.49
N LYS A 20 2.28 7.14 28.23
CA LYS A 20 3.30 6.65 29.19
C LYS A 20 2.91 5.39 29.97
N GLU A 21 2.04 4.53 29.41
CA GLU A 21 1.66 3.27 30.07
C GLU A 21 2.81 2.26 29.95
N GLU A 22 3.15 1.62 31.07
CA GLU A 22 4.22 0.64 31.14
C GLU A 22 3.85 -0.68 30.45
N ARG A 23 4.86 -1.47 30.11
CA ARG A 23 4.68 -2.82 29.57
C ARG A 23 4.37 -3.80 30.68
N PRO A 24 3.81 -5.00 30.36
CA PRO A 24 3.66 -6.08 31.34
C PRO A 24 5.00 -6.42 32.00
N GLN A 25 5.00 -6.67 33.31
CA GLN A 25 6.21 -6.94 34.11
C GLN A 25 7.02 -8.17 33.64
N GLN A 26 6.38 -9.08 32.90
CA GLN A 26 7.01 -10.27 32.34
C GLN A 26 7.95 -9.95 31.16
N MET A 27 7.92 -8.74 30.65
CA MET A 27 8.76 -8.35 29.52
C MET A 27 9.99 -7.55 29.97
N HIS A 28 11.17 -8.06 29.65
CA HIS A 28 12.47 -7.42 29.91
C HIS A 28 12.79 -6.29 28.89
N GLY A 29 11.84 -5.42 28.56
CA GLY A 29 12.02 -4.35 27.58
C GLY A 29 11.87 -2.96 28.21
N LYS A 30 12.82 -2.06 27.91
CA LYS A 30 12.69 -0.64 28.27
C LYS A 30 11.70 0.09 27.36
N GLY A 31 10.90 1.00 27.91
CA GLY A 31 10.01 1.91 27.17
C GLY A 31 8.53 1.62 27.37
N TYR A 32 7.71 2.57 26.90
CA TYR A 32 6.25 2.54 27.07
C TYR A 32 5.58 1.44 26.23
N GLY A 33 4.54 0.81 26.82
CA GLY A 33 3.80 -0.29 26.21
C GLY A 33 2.62 0.13 25.34
N MET A 34 2.05 1.31 25.56
CA MET A 34 0.81 1.75 24.90
C MET A 34 1.05 2.96 23.98
N PRO A 35 0.52 2.94 22.75
CA PRO A 35 -0.09 1.79 22.06
C PRO A 35 0.96 0.78 21.57
N SER A 36 0.50 -0.46 21.25
CA SER A 36 1.37 -1.46 20.62
C SER A 36 1.75 -1.06 19.20
N SER A 37 3.04 -0.84 18.94
CA SER A 37 3.53 -0.42 17.62
C SER A 37 3.21 -1.42 16.53
N HIS A 38 3.44 -2.72 16.81
CA HIS A 38 3.17 -3.78 15.83
C HIS A 38 1.69 -3.84 15.47
N SER A 39 0.80 -3.76 16.47
CA SER A 39 -0.64 -3.80 16.23
C SER A 39 -1.12 -2.57 15.46
N GLN A 40 -0.59 -1.39 15.76
CA GLN A 40 -0.88 -0.16 15.02
C GLN A 40 -0.39 -0.25 13.58
N PHE A 41 0.85 -0.71 13.37
CA PHE A 41 1.47 -0.87 12.05
C PHE A 41 0.67 -1.81 11.17
N VAL A 42 0.40 -3.05 11.63
CA VAL A 42 -0.29 -4.05 10.81
C VAL A 42 -1.75 -3.68 10.55
N SER A 43 -2.41 -3.01 11.49
CA SER A 43 -3.77 -2.49 11.32
C SER A 43 -3.81 -1.39 10.25
N PHE A 44 -2.92 -0.41 10.33
CA PHE A 44 -2.79 0.63 9.30
C PHE A 44 -2.54 0.00 7.93
N PHE A 45 -1.58 -0.93 7.83
CA PHE A 45 -1.20 -1.55 6.57
C PHE A 45 -2.36 -2.35 5.95
N SER A 46 -2.99 -3.25 6.72
CA SER A 46 -4.05 -4.12 6.21
C SER A 46 -5.29 -3.33 5.78
N ILE A 47 -5.71 -2.34 6.55
CA ILE A 47 -6.85 -1.48 6.22
C ILE A 47 -6.53 -0.59 5.01
N SER A 48 -5.32 0.01 4.96
CA SER A 48 -4.91 0.81 3.81
C SER A 48 -4.85 -0.01 2.53
N LEU A 49 -4.38 -1.27 2.61
CA LEU A 49 -4.37 -2.19 1.48
C LEU A 49 -5.78 -2.56 1.04
N ALA A 50 -6.67 -2.88 1.98
CA ALA A 50 -8.07 -3.18 1.67
C ALA A 50 -8.77 -1.98 1.01
N LEU A 51 -8.61 -0.78 1.54
CA LEU A 51 -9.15 0.44 0.94
C LEU A 51 -8.58 0.71 -0.46
N PHE A 52 -7.29 0.45 -0.66
CA PHE A 52 -6.69 0.57 -1.98
C PHE A 52 -7.30 -0.43 -2.96
N LEU A 53 -7.35 -1.72 -2.62
CA LEU A 53 -7.84 -2.77 -3.50
C LEU A 53 -9.34 -2.67 -3.80
N LEU A 54 -10.15 -2.28 -2.81
CA LEU A 54 -11.61 -2.29 -2.96
C LEU A 54 -12.17 -0.96 -3.47
N VAL A 55 -11.54 0.16 -3.15
CA VAL A 55 -12.08 1.49 -3.45
C VAL A 55 -11.28 2.20 -4.56
N ARG A 56 -9.94 2.20 -4.47
CA ARG A 56 -9.08 2.93 -5.44
C ARG A 56 -8.75 2.14 -6.69
N HIS A 57 -8.43 0.88 -6.53
CA HIS A 57 -8.07 0.01 -7.64
C HIS A 57 -9.35 -0.43 -8.35
N ARG A 58 -9.91 0.47 -9.17
CA ARG A 58 -10.98 0.11 -10.11
C ARG A 58 -10.30 -0.32 -11.40
N PRO A 59 -10.46 -1.60 -11.82
CA PRO A 59 -10.06 -2.00 -13.15
C PRO A 59 -10.81 -1.07 -14.11
N SER A 60 -10.09 -0.45 -15.04
CA SER A 60 -10.74 0.27 -16.13
C SER A 60 -11.57 -0.78 -16.86
N ASP A 61 -12.89 -0.66 -16.84
CA ASP A 61 -13.73 -1.43 -17.74
C ASP A 61 -13.20 -1.14 -19.12
N GLY A 62 -12.57 -2.15 -19.74
CA GLY A 62 -11.92 -1.98 -21.05
C GLY A 62 -12.93 -1.57 -22.09
N HIS A 63 -13.30 -0.29 -22.09
CA HIS A 63 -13.72 0.35 -23.30
C HIS A 63 -12.52 0.23 -24.24
N GLN A 64 -12.53 -0.83 -25.03
CA GLN A 64 -11.79 -0.86 -26.27
C GLN A 64 -12.08 0.47 -26.95
N SER A 65 -11.17 1.41 -26.80
CA SER A 65 -11.12 2.52 -27.69
C SER A 65 -10.87 1.90 -29.04
N SER A 66 -11.94 1.82 -29.85
CA SER A 66 -11.95 1.28 -31.21
C SER A 66 -11.12 2.11 -32.19
N ASN A 67 -10.24 2.96 -31.71
CA ASN A 67 -9.17 3.62 -32.46
C ASN A 67 -7.91 2.76 -32.38
N SER A 68 -8.02 1.50 -32.86
CA SER A 68 -6.87 0.68 -33.15
C SER A 68 -6.07 1.34 -34.29
N VAL A 69 -4.96 1.93 -33.91
CA VAL A 69 -3.91 2.27 -34.89
C VAL A 69 -3.53 0.95 -35.57
N PRO A 70 -3.64 0.83 -36.90
CA PRO A 70 -3.25 -0.37 -37.64
C PRO A 70 -1.75 -0.63 -37.36
N GLY A 71 -1.42 -1.74 -36.72
CA GLY A 71 -0.03 -2.09 -36.37
C GLY A 71 0.29 -2.10 -34.86
N ALA A 72 -0.62 -1.74 -33.98
CA ALA A 72 -0.43 -1.94 -32.54
C ALA A 72 -0.37 -3.44 -32.26
N ALA A 73 0.78 -3.93 -31.80
CA ALA A 73 0.96 -5.30 -31.40
C ALA A 73 -0.14 -5.68 -30.41
N ILE A 74 -0.78 -6.84 -30.62
CA ILE A 74 -1.77 -7.42 -29.72
C ILE A 74 -1.02 -7.76 -28.44
N TYR A 75 -1.01 -6.84 -27.47
CA TYR A 75 -0.51 -7.13 -26.15
C TYR A 75 -1.49 -8.08 -25.45
N PRO A 76 -1.00 -9.12 -24.77
CA PRO A 76 -1.88 -10.00 -24.01
C PRO A 76 -2.70 -9.15 -23.06
N THR A 77 -4.02 -9.20 -23.20
CA THR A 77 -4.95 -8.49 -22.33
C THR A 77 -4.68 -8.94 -20.90
N TYR A 78 -4.13 -8.07 -20.07
CA TYR A 78 -3.94 -8.35 -18.63
C TYR A 78 -5.29 -8.75 -18.04
N LYS A 79 -5.32 -9.93 -17.42
CA LYS A 79 -6.52 -10.41 -16.71
C LYS A 79 -6.75 -9.48 -15.52
N GLN A 80 -7.75 -8.64 -15.63
CA GLN A 80 -8.15 -7.76 -14.54
C GLN A 80 -8.45 -8.59 -13.29
N SER A 81 -7.88 -8.19 -12.15
CA SER A 81 -8.16 -8.85 -10.88
C SER A 81 -9.64 -8.77 -10.55
N SER A 82 -10.27 -9.94 -10.35
CA SER A 82 -11.69 -10.02 -10.04
C SER A 82 -11.99 -9.38 -8.67
N LEU A 83 -13.24 -8.97 -8.46
CA LEU A 83 -13.68 -8.47 -7.15
C LEU A 83 -13.40 -9.52 -6.06
N LEU A 84 -13.60 -10.81 -6.37
CA LEU A 84 -13.36 -11.91 -5.45
C LEU A 84 -11.87 -12.00 -5.05
N GLU A 85 -10.95 -11.91 -6.00
CA GLU A 85 -9.49 -11.89 -5.73
C GLU A 85 -9.11 -10.73 -4.82
N ARG A 86 -9.63 -9.53 -5.08
CA ARG A 86 -9.38 -8.35 -4.24
C ARG A 86 -9.94 -8.49 -2.82
N LEU A 87 -11.14 -9.07 -2.69
CA LEU A 87 -11.73 -9.38 -1.39
C LEU A 87 -10.92 -10.42 -0.64
N LEU A 88 -10.51 -11.51 -1.29
CA LEU A 88 -9.67 -12.55 -0.69
C LEU A 88 -8.33 -12.01 -0.21
N LEU A 89 -7.65 -11.19 -1.01
CA LEU A 89 -6.39 -10.55 -0.62
C LEU A 89 -6.59 -9.59 0.57
N SER A 90 -7.68 -8.84 0.58
CA SER A 90 -8.00 -7.95 1.70
C SER A 90 -8.27 -8.72 2.99
N LEU A 91 -9.03 -9.80 2.90
CA LEU A 91 -9.31 -10.68 4.04
C LEU A 91 -8.04 -11.37 4.55
N LEU A 92 -7.17 -11.83 3.65
CA LEU A 92 -5.89 -12.43 4.02
C LEU A 92 -4.99 -11.42 4.76
N ALA A 93 -4.93 -10.19 4.29
CA ALA A 93 -4.16 -9.13 4.95
C ALA A 93 -4.71 -8.82 6.35
N ILE A 94 -6.03 -8.76 6.52
CA ILE A 94 -6.68 -8.53 7.81
C ILE A 94 -6.45 -9.73 8.75
N ALA A 95 -6.56 -10.95 8.25
CA ALA A 95 -6.30 -12.17 9.03
C ALA A 95 -4.83 -12.23 9.49
N GLY A 96 -3.88 -11.85 8.62
CA GLY A 96 -2.47 -11.72 8.97
C GLY A 96 -2.24 -10.67 10.06
N ALA A 97 -2.89 -9.52 9.96
CA ALA A 97 -2.83 -8.47 10.99
C ALA A 97 -3.38 -8.96 12.34
N ALA A 98 -4.53 -9.66 12.32
CA ALA A 98 -5.12 -10.26 13.52
C ALA A 98 -4.17 -11.29 14.16
N SER A 99 -3.54 -12.15 13.36
CA SER A 99 -2.55 -13.13 13.83
C SER A 99 -1.36 -12.47 14.53
N VAL A 100 -0.84 -11.36 13.98
CA VAL A 100 0.21 -10.56 14.63
C VAL A 100 -0.30 -10.00 15.96
N CYS A 101 -1.50 -9.42 16.02
CA CYS A 101 -2.09 -8.87 17.23
C CYS A 101 -2.22 -9.93 18.33
N VAL A 102 -2.75 -11.11 17.99
CA VAL A 102 -2.87 -12.25 18.90
C VAL A 102 -1.48 -12.69 19.41
N SER A 103 -0.49 -12.77 18.52
CA SER A 103 0.88 -13.13 18.92
C SER A 103 1.47 -12.17 19.96
N ARG A 104 1.15 -10.86 19.89
CA ARG A 104 1.63 -9.88 20.88
C ARG A 104 1.04 -10.11 22.27
N ILE A 105 -0.21 -10.58 22.33
CA ILE A 105 -0.87 -10.94 23.60
C ILE A 105 -0.32 -12.28 24.11
N TYR A 106 -0.29 -13.30 23.25
CA TYR A 106 0.17 -14.64 23.60
C TYR A 106 1.60 -14.66 24.13
N LEU A 107 2.50 -13.90 23.52
CA LEU A 107 3.89 -13.76 23.95
C LEU A 107 4.09 -12.79 25.12
N SER A 108 3.01 -12.28 25.72
CA SER A 108 3.04 -11.34 26.87
C SER A 108 3.83 -10.05 26.61
N TYR A 109 4.02 -9.66 25.33
CA TYR A 109 4.68 -8.40 24.98
C TYR A 109 3.83 -7.17 25.27
N HIS A 110 2.51 -7.32 25.18
CA HIS A 110 1.53 -6.27 25.37
C HIS A 110 0.27 -6.81 26.02
N THR A 111 -0.41 -5.98 26.80
CA THR A 111 -1.75 -6.30 27.31
C THR A 111 -2.78 -6.26 26.18
N PRO A 112 -3.91 -6.97 26.29
CA PRO A 112 -5.01 -6.87 25.33
C PRO A 112 -5.45 -5.43 25.08
N LYS A 113 -5.52 -4.61 26.14
CA LYS A 113 -5.84 -3.18 26.05
C LYS A 113 -4.85 -2.41 25.15
N GLN A 114 -3.54 -2.61 25.34
CA GLN A 114 -2.49 -1.96 24.54
C GLN A 114 -2.55 -2.35 23.07
N VAL A 115 -2.88 -3.60 22.77
CA VAL A 115 -3.09 -4.12 21.41
C VAL A 115 -4.33 -3.49 20.79
N MET A 116 -5.46 -3.47 21.49
CA MET A 116 -6.71 -2.88 20.97
C MET A 116 -6.57 -1.40 20.67
N VAL A 117 -5.91 -0.63 21.55
CA VAL A 117 -5.64 0.79 21.31
C VAL A 117 -4.71 0.97 20.10
N GLY A 118 -3.72 0.09 19.94
CA GLY A 118 -2.87 0.08 18.75
C GLY A 118 -3.68 -0.17 17.47
N VAL A 119 -4.54 -1.20 17.46
CA VAL A 119 -5.41 -1.51 16.33
C VAL A 119 -6.33 -0.33 16.00
N ALA A 120 -6.98 0.25 17.00
CA ALA A 120 -7.88 1.40 16.80
C ALA A 120 -7.13 2.61 16.25
N ALA A 121 -5.96 2.94 16.79
CA ALA A 121 -5.13 4.05 16.30
C ALA A 121 -4.69 3.83 14.85
N GLY A 122 -4.23 2.62 14.50
CA GLY A 122 -3.87 2.27 13.13
C GLY A 122 -5.04 2.35 12.15
N ALA A 123 -6.21 1.84 12.56
CA ALA A 123 -7.43 1.88 11.75
C ALA A 123 -7.90 3.32 11.48
N ILE A 124 -8.02 4.13 12.51
CA ILE A 124 -8.44 5.53 12.40
C ILE A 124 -7.45 6.30 11.52
N PHE A 125 -6.16 6.13 11.77
CA PHE A 125 -5.13 6.81 10.98
C PHE A 125 -5.14 6.36 9.51
N SER A 126 -5.41 5.09 9.22
CA SER A 126 -5.57 4.59 7.86
C SER A 126 -6.72 5.27 7.11
N LEU A 127 -7.88 5.41 7.77
CA LEU A 127 -9.03 6.10 7.19
C LEU A 127 -8.73 7.59 6.93
N LEU A 128 -8.15 8.27 7.91
CA LEU A 128 -7.76 9.68 7.77
C LEU A 128 -6.73 9.86 6.64
N TRP A 129 -5.74 8.98 6.56
CA TRP A 129 -4.75 9.00 5.49
C TRP A 129 -5.36 8.75 4.11
N PHE A 130 -6.31 7.81 4.03
CA PHE A 130 -7.04 7.54 2.79
C PHE A 130 -7.83 8.75 2.31
N VAL A 131 -8.59 9.39 3.21
CA VAL A 131 -9.36 10.61 2.91
C VAL A 131 -8.43 11.74 2.51
N SER A 132 -7.38 12.02 3.29
CA SER A 132 -6.41 13.08 3.01
C SER A 132 -5.75 12.91 1.65
N THR A 133 -5.27 11.69 1.34
CA THR A 133 -4.67 11.40 0.02
C THR A 133 -5.68 11.45 -1.11
N THR A 134 -6.97 11.21 -0.86
CA THR A 134 -8.02 11.36 -1.86
C THR A 134 -8.29 12.84 -2.16
N ILE A 135 -8.31 13.69 -1.12
CA ILE A 135 -8.45 15.15 -1.29
C ILE A 135 -7.24 15.71 -2.05
N LEU A 136 -6.02 15.35 -1.64
CA LEU A 136 -4.79 15.78 -2.32
C LEU A 136 -4.73 15.39 -3.79
N ARG A 137 -5.29 14.23 -4.15
CA ARG A 137 -5.41 13.83 -5.56
C ARG A 137 -6.42 14.70 -6.32
N ARG A 138 -7.59 14.91 -5.74
CA ARG A 138 -8.63 15.72 -6.39
C ARG A 138 -8.23 17.17 -6.58
N SER A 139 -7.38 17.69 -5.71
CA SER A 139 -6.85 19.06 -5.79
C SER A 139 -5.62 19.21 -6.71
N GLY A 140 -5.15 18.13 -7.36
CA GLY A 140 -3.98 18.17 -8.26
C GLY A 140 -2.61 18.20 -7.56
N TRP A 141 -2.57 18.25 -6.22
CA TRP A 141 -1.30 18.30 -5.47
C TRP A 141 -0.41 17.08 -5.69
N VAL A 142 -1.00 15.91 -5.91
CA VAL A 142 -0.23 14.68 -6.19
C VAL A 142 0.45 14.79 -7.54
N GLU A 143 -0.25 15.24 -8.58
CA GLU A 143 0.33 15.45 -9.92
C GLU A 143 1.46 16.47 -9.86
N TRP A 144 1.21 17.62 -9.24
CA TRP A 144 2.23 18.64 -9.05
C TRP A 144 3.46 18.09 -8.31
N SER A 145 3.27 17.29 -7.24
CA SER A 145 4.38 16.71 -6.48
C SER A 145 5.21 15.73 -7.30
N LEU A 146 4.58 14.96 -8.19
CA LEU A 146 5.27 14.00 -9.07
C LEU A 146 6.07 14.68 -10.18
N GLU A 147 5.73 15.92 -10.53
CA GLU A 147 6.47 16.73 -11.52
C GLU A 147 7.75 17.35 -10.93
N THR A 148 7.89 17.39 -9.61
CA THR A 148 9.09 17.96 -8.97
C THR A 148 10.36 17.22 -9.37
N GLN A 149 11.48 17.94 -9.43
CA GLN A 149 12.80 17.36 -9.77
C GLN A 149 13.19 16.23 -8.81
N LEU A 150 12.87 16.36 -7.51
CA LEU A 150 13.16 15.36 -6.50
C LEU A 150 12.37 14.07 -6.76
N ALA A 151 11.08 14.17 -7.06
CA ALA A 151 10.24 13.02 -7.38
C ALA A 151 10.74 12.29 -8.64
N ARG A 152 11.16 13.04 -9.65
CA ARG A 152 11.77 12.49 -10.88
C ARG A 152 13.11 11.81 -10.61
N LEU A 153 13.96 12.39 -9.74
CA LEU A 153 15.25 11.82 -9.36
C LEU A 153 15.09 10.46 -8.67
N VAL A 154 14.17 10.37 -7.70
CA VAL A 154 13.87 9.11 -6.99
C VAL A 154 12.88 8.21 -7.74
N ARG A 155 12.49 8.59 -8.97
CA ARG A 155 11.55 7.86 -9.83
C ARG A 155 10.22 7.53 -9.14
N MET A 156 9.70 8.47 -8.35
CA MET A 156 8.38 8.32 -7.74
C MET A 156 7.31 8.16 -8.81
N ARG A 157 6.39 7.24 -8.58
CA ARG A 157 5.27 6.97 -9.48
C ARG A 157 3.97 6.85 -8.71
N ASP A 158 2.89 7.23 -9.34
CA ASP A 158 1.57 6.89 -8.85
C ASP A 158 1.23 5.44 -9.19
N LEU A 159 0.74 4.68 -8.20
CA LEU A 159 0.29 3.29 -8.40
C LEU A 159 -1.10 3.20 -9.04
N ILE A 160 -1.81 4.32 -9.14
CA ILE A 160 -3.11 4.39 -9.84
C ILE A 160 -2.85 4.78 -11.29
N VAL A 161 -2.25 3.88 -12.02
CA VAL A 161 -2.10 4.00 -13.47
C VAL A 161 -2.99 2.99 -14.16
N THR A 162 -3.48 3.37 -15.33
CA THR A 162 -4.26 2.50 -16.22
C THR A 162 -3.39 1.44 -16.89
N GLU A 163 -2.07 1.56 -16.81
CA GLU A 163 -1.09 0.69 -17.42
C GLU A 163 -0.37 -0.14 -16.36
N ASP A 164 -0.31 -1.46 -16.54
CA ASP A 164 0.52 -2.32 -15.71
C ASP A 164 2.00 -2.07 -16.05
N LEU A 165 2.74 -1.58 -15.06
CA LEU A 165 4.16 -1.25 -15.23
C LEU A 165 5.03 -2.48 -15.53
N GLN A 166 4.58 -3.65 -15.10
CA GLN A 166 5.29 -4.91 -15.32
C GLN A 166 5.15 -5.33 -16.79
N ASP A 167 3.94 -5.30 -17.32
CA ASP A 167 3.65 -5.62 -18.72
C ASP A 167 4.23 -4.58 -19.67
N ALA A 168 4.16 -3.30 -19.34
CA ALA A 168 4.79 -2.24 -20.12
C ALA A 168 6.34 -2.35 -20.13
N GLY A 169 6.93 -2.81 -19.03
CA GLY A 169 8.35 -3.11 -18.94
C GLY A 169 8.76 -4.28 -19.81
N TRP A 170 7.98 -5.35 -19.77
CA TRP A 170 8.18 -6.55 -20.59
C TRP A 170 8.03 -6.24 -22.07
N ALA A 171 6.99 -5.56 -22.48
CA ALA A 171 6.74 -5.18 -23.87
C ALA A 171 7.90 -4.36 -24.46
N ARG A 172 8.41 -3.36 -23.73
CA ARG A 172 9.58 -2.57 -24.15
C ARG A 172 10.87 -3.39 -24.22
N TRP A 173 11.03 -4.39 -23.36
CA TRP A 173 12.17 -5.31 -23.42
C TRP A 173 12.06 -6.24 -24.63
N ASP A 174 10.89 -6.81 -24.90
CA ASP A 174 10.68 -7.72 -26.04
C ASP A 174 10.85 -7.01 -27.39
N GLU A 175 10.37 -5.78 -27.54
CA GLU A 175 10.62 -4.93 -28.70
C GLU A 175 12.12 -4.72 -28.92
N ARG A 176 12.85 -4.30 -27.89
CA ARG A 176 14.32 -4.13 -27.99
C ARG A 176 15.01 -5.42 -28.39
N ARG A 177 14.58 -6.56 -27.86
CA ARG A 177 15.11 -7.87 -28.21
C ARG A 177 14.85 -8.22 -29.69
N LYS A 178 13.67 -7.94 -30.22
CA LYS A 178 13.31 -8.14 -31.63
C LYS A 178 14.18 -7.29 -32.54
N LEU A 179 14.35 -6.01 -32.21
CA LEU A 179 15.20 -5.08 -32.96
C LEU A 179 16.68 -5.54 -32.99
N MET A 180 17.20 -6.03 -31.85
CA MET A 180 18.57 -6.56 -31.81
C MET A 180 18.74 -7.85 -32.61
N LYS A 181 17.73 -8.71 -32.68
CA LYS A 181 17.77 -9.90 -33.53
C LYS A 181 17.72 -9.56 -35.02
N HIS A 182 16.99 -8.52 -35.41
CA HIS A 182 16.94 -8.04 -36.78
C HIS A 182 18.29 -7.46 -37.22
N LYS A 183 18.94 -6.65 -36.37
CA LYS A 183 20.28 -6.08 -36.62
C LYS A 183 21.40 -7.13 -36.76
N LYS A 184 21.24 -8.31 -36.21
CA LYS A 184 22.23 -9.41 -36.33
C LYS A 184 22.04 -10.27 -37.60
N LYS A 185 20.94 -10.09 -38.33
CA LYS A 185 20.64 -10.84 -39.57
C LYS A 185 20.91 -10.03 -40.83
N THR A 186 21.13 -8.74 -40.69
CA THR A 186 21.65 -7.82 -41.73
C THR A 186 23.11 -7.58 -41.53
#